data_18c635ee6426a6bcf5ead2c00bc553a8
#
_entry.id   18c635ee6426a6bcf5ead2c00bc553a8
#
_cell.length_a   1.000
_cell.length_b   1.000
_cell.length_c   1.000
_cell.angle_alpha   90.00
_cell.angle_beta   90.00
_cell.angle_gamma   90.00
#
_symmetry.space_group_name_H-M   'P 1'
#
loop_
_entity.id
_entity.type
_entity.pdbx_description
1 polymer ?
#
loop_
_entity_poly.entity_id
_entity_poly.type
_entity_poly.pdbx_seq_one_letter_code
_entity_poly.pdbx_strand_id
1 'polypeptide(L)'
;MLKKANIEVVSSYKAFGKEHLEVADGGIIEFRTRTSKGGLGEGFDLLIIDEAQEYQDDQESALKYVVTDSKNPQTIFCGTPPTPVSSGTVFAKFRKATLEGQTVNSGWAEWSVPEQTDIRDIDAWYETNPSLGTVFTERSVTDEIGSDSIDFNIQRLGLWIRYNQKSAISATEWNELKADDPPELTGDLFVGIKYSKDGNVAMGVASKTNDGKIFLECIDCREVRAGDTWILAYLKEWKARKVIIDGASGQQLMENEMKDYGIKNSHLPTVKEIIAANASFEQGLYQRNIVHSGQPSLVQVVSNCEKRSIGTNGGFGYKAMKEEMEVALLDSIILAYWACSETKTKKRKQRISC
;
A
#
# COMPACT_ATOMS: atom_id res chain seq x y z
N MET A 1 11.62 18.71 25.75
CA MET A 1 12.07 19.65 24.70
C MET A 1 12.08 21.10 25.22
N LEU A 2 10.97 21.66 25.66
CA LEU A 2 10.87 23.05 26.14
C LEU A 2 11.86 23.39 27.26
N LYS A 3 12.04 22.51 28.26
CA LYS A 3 13.06 22.68 29.32
C LYS A 3 14.49 22.76 28.80
N LYS A 4 14.84 22.04 27.72
CA LYS A 4 16.16 22.13 27.10
C LYS A 4 16.37 23.45 26.35
N ALA A 5 15.30 24.09 25.91
CA ALA A 5 15.30 25.41 25.27
C ALA A 5 15.14 26.56 26.25
N ASN A 6 15.20 26.32 27.58
CA ASN A 6 14.94 27.31 28.63
C ASN A 6 13.57 28.01 28.51
N ILE A 7 12.56 27.32 27.97
CA ILE A 7 11.20 27.83 27.88
C ILE A 7 10.43 27.36 29.12
N GLU A 8 9.98 28.31 29.92
CA GLU A 8 9.20 28.05 31.12
C GLU A 8 7.74 27.77 30.75
N VAL A 9 7.22 26.61 31.17
CA VAL A 9 5.81 26.21 31.00
C VAL A 9 5.08 26.60 32.30
N VAL A 10 4.15 27.54 32.20
CA VAL A 10 3.37 28.00 33.35
C VAL A 10 2.08 27.23 33.56
N SER A 11 1.51 26.67 32.49
CA SER A 11 0.31 25.86 32.55
C SER A 11 0.38 24.68 31.56
N SER A 12 -0.18 23.53 31.96
CA SER A 12 -0.30 22.34 31.10
C SER A 12 -1.63 21.66 31.39
N TYR A 13 -2.51 21.63 30.41
CA TYR A 13 -3.81 21.00 30.50
C TYR A 13 -3.84 19.72 29.62
N LYS A 14 -4.30 18.59 30.21
CA LYS A 14 -4.23 17.27 29.58
C LYS A 14 -5.60 16.60 29.41
N ALA A 15 -6.70 17.36 29.47
CA ALA A 15 -8.00 16.76 29.21
C ALA A 15 -8.18 16.47 27.72
N PHE A 16 -8.69 15.27 27.42
CA PHE A 16 -8.89 14.79 26.07
C PHE A 16 -9.61 15.81 25.16
N GLY A 17 -8.99 16.13 24.02
CA GLY A 17 -9.51 17.08 23.03
C GLY A 17 -9.41 18.56 23.42
N LYS A 18 -8.73 18.88 24.54
CA LYS A 18 -8.48 20.24 25.02
C LYS A 18 -7.04 20.41 25.53
N GLU A 19 -6.15 19.59 25.07
CA GLU A 19 -4.75 19.61 25.46
C GLU A 19 -4.10 20.92 25.02
N HIS A 20 -3.48 21.64 25.97
CA HIS A 20 -2.72 22.84 25.66
C HIS A 20 -1.57 23.06 26.66
N LEU A 21 -0.60 23.85 26.21
CA LEU A 21 0.53 24.33 26.99
C LEU A 21 0.56 25.86 26.91
N GLU A 22 0.77 26.51 28.05
CA GLU A 22 1.03 27.93 28.13
C GLU A 22 2.47 28.18 28.60
N VAL A 23 3.15 29.12 27.99
CA VAL A 23 4.52 29.50 28.34
C VAL A 23 4.56 30.90 28.97
N ALA A 24 5.62 31.21 29.71
CA ALA A 24 5.71 32.39 30.55
C ALA A 24 5.61 33.73 29.80
N ASP A 25 5.95 33.74 28.51
CA ASP A 25 5.82 34.90 27.64
C ASP A 25 4.43 35.10 27.01
N GLY A 26 3.46 34.27 27.42
CA GLY A 26 2.07 34.32 26.97
C GLY A 26 1.79 33.49 25.71
N GLY A 27 2.75 32.74 25.18
CA GLY A 27 2.54 31.85 24.05
C GLY A 27 1.69 30.63 24.47
N ILE A 28 0.80 30.20 23.59
CA ILE A 28 -0.08 29.04 23.80
C ILE A 28 0.10 28.05 22.65
N ILE A 29 0.24 26.77 22.98
CA ILE A 29 0.24 25.66 22.00
C ILE A 29 -0.96 24.78 22.32
N GLU A 30 -1.86 24.62 21.36
CA GLU A 30 -3.03 23.77 21.50
C GLU A 30 -2.90 22.54 20.60
N PHE A 31 -3.27 21.36 21.10
CA PHE A 31 -3.30 20.10 20.37
C PHE A 31 -4.75 19.70 20.15
N ARG A 32 -5.12 19.50 18.88
CA ARG A 32 -6.50 19.24 18.53
C ARG A 32 -6.63 18.15 17.48
N THR A 33 -7.74 17.43 17.54
CA THR A 33 -8.12 16.50 16.47
C THR A 33 -8.69 17.28 15.30
N ARG A 34 -8.29 16.95 14.09
CA ARG A 34 -8.83 17.54 12.86
C ARG A 34 -10.28 17.14 12.66
N THR A 35 -11.16 18.11 12.48
CA THR A 35 -12.57 17.89 12.15
C THR A 35 -13.05 18.93 11.14
N SER A 36 -14.08 18.62 10.38
CA SER A 36 -14.71 19.55 9.43
C SER A 36 -15.40 20.76 10.08
N LYS A 37 -15.45 20.80 11.43
CA LYS A 37 -16.03 21.91 12.22
C LYS A 37 -15.04 22.51 13.20
N GLY A 38 -13.80 22.02 13.23
CA GLY A 38 -12.76 22.52 14.14
C GLY A 38 -12.31 23.91 13.78
N GLY A 39 -11.93 24.71 14.78
CA GLY A 39 -11.32 26.03 14.59
C GLY A 39 -12.27 27.17 14.15
N LEU A 40 -13.55 26.93 13.97
CA LEU A 40 -14.50 27.97 13.60
C LEU A 40 -14.64 29.02 14.72
N GLY A 41 -14.32 30.29 14.39
CA GLY A 41 -14.39 31.41 15.34
C GLY A 41 -13.18 31.56 16.25
N GLU A 42 -12.08 30.87 15.96
CA GLU A 42 -10.82 30.95 16.71
C GLU A 42 -9.72 31.57 15.84
N GLY A 43 -8.72 32.19 16.49
CA GLY A 43 -7.58 32.83 15.83
C GLY A 43 -6.25 32.31 16.38
N PHE A 44 -5.32 32.00 15.49
CA PHE A 44 -3.97 31.54 15.82
C PHE A 44 -2.95 32.20 14.90
N ASP A 45 -1.70 32.30 15.35
CA ASP A 45 -0.60 32.81 14.54
C ASP A 45 0.01 31.73 13.63
N LEU A 46 -0.03 30.47 14.07
CA LEU A 46 0.53 29.32 13.40
C LEU A 46 -0.45 28.14 13.46
N LEU A 47 -0.71 27.56 12.30
CA LEU A 47 -1.42 26.30 12.13
C LEU A 47 -0.43 25.22 11.68
N ILE A 48 -0.35 24.12 12.42
CA ILE A 48 0.44 22.94 12.02
C ILE A 48 -0.52 21.79 11.74
N ILE A 49 -0.47 21.27 10.53
CA ILE A 49 -1.21 20.08 10.11
C ILE A 49 -0.22 18.91 10.08
N ASP A 50 -0.25 18.09 11.09
CA ASP A 50 0.52 16.84 11.16
C ASP A 50 -0.24 15.72 10.46
N GLU A 51 0.47 14.70 9.93
CA GLU A 51 -0.08 13.65 9.05
C GLU A 51 -0.91 14.26 7.91
N ALA A 52 -0.32 15.23 7.19
CA ALA A 52 -1.02 16.02 6.18
C ALA A 52 -1.48 15.20 4.97
N GLN A 53 -0.94 13.99 4.73
CA GLN A 53 -1.42 13.06 3.72
C GLN A 53 -2.87 12.60 3.96
N GLU A 54 -3.40 12.76 5.18
CA GLU A 54 -4.80 12.47 5.52
C GLU A 54 -5.69 13.72 5.57
N TYR A 55 -5.15 14.91 5.18
CA TYR A 55 -5.87 16.17 5.29
C TYR A 55 -6.80 16.39 4.10
N GLN A 56 -8.10 16.53 4.40
CA GLN A 56 -9.18 16.59 3.41
C GLN A 56 -9.64 18.02 3.10
N ASP A 57 -10.27 18.22 1.95
CA ASP A 57 -10.74 19.54 1.48
C ASP A 57 -11.79 20.18 2.43
N ASP A 58 -12.63 19.40 3.09
CA ASP A 58 -13.61 19.89 4.07
C ASP A 58 -12.96 20.38 5.36
N GLN A 59 -11.91 19.69 5.82
CA GLN A 59 -11.10 20.11 6.97
C GLN A 59 -10.29 21.36 6.63
N GLU A 60 -9.73 21.46 5.43
CA GLU A 60 -9.06 22.67 4.95
C GLU A 60 -10.01 23.86 4.97
N SER A 61 -11.23 23.69 4.45
CA SER A 61 -12.25 24.74 4.44
C SER A 61 -12.60 25.28 5.82
N ALA A 62 -12.51 24.44 6.85
CA ALA A 62 -12.75 24.84 8.24
C ALA A 62 -11.55 25.52 8.89
N LEU A 63 -10.32 25.06 8.58
CA LEU A 63 -9.11 25.45 9.33
C LEU A 63 -8.27 26.55 8.66
N LYS A 64 -8.30 26.70 7.34
CA LYS A 64 -7.42 27.64 6.62
C LYS A 64 -7.55 29.10 7.04
N TYR A 65 -8.68 29.48 7.63
CA TYR A 65 -8.96 30.85 8.04
C TYR A 65 -8.58 31.16 9.48
N VAL A 66 -8.22 30.16 10.29
CA VAL A 66 -7.88 30.38 11.72
C VAL A 66 -6.63 31.24 11.94
N VAL A 67 -5.80 31.42 10.91
CA VAL A 67 -4.59 32.25 10.97
C VAL A 67 -4.76 33.62 10.33
N THR A 68 -5.96 33.95 9.81
CA THR A 68 -6.19 35.15 9.01
C THR A 68 -5.93 36.46 9.78
N ASP A 69 -6.25 36.50 11.07
CA ASP A 69 -6.12 37.71 11.91
C ASP A 69 -4.70 37.91 12.45
N SER A 70 -3.78 36.99 12.19
CA SER A 70 -2.38 37.10 12.60
C SER A 70 -1.65 38.17 11.77
N LYS A 71 -0.71 38.86 12.40
CA LYS A 71 0.21 39.76 11.71
C LYS A 71 1.21 39.06 10.80
N ASN A 72 1.48 37.77 11.08
CA ASN A 72 2.36 36.90 10.31
C ASN A 72 1.75 35.50 10.23
N PRO A 73 0.68 35.29 9.45
CA PRO A 73 -0.01 34.05 9.37
C PRO A 73 0.86 32.97 8.77
N GLN A 74 0.96 31.81 9.43
CA GLN A 74 1.73 30.68 8.96
C GLN A 74 0.92 29.39 9.02
N THR A 75 1.05 28.57 7.97
CA THR A 75 0.53 27.21 7.97
C THR A 75 1.64 26.25 7.55
N ILE A 76 1.87 25.21 8.33
CA ILE A 76 2.88 24.19 8.09
C ILE A 76 2.17 22.85 7.91
N PHE A 77 2.45 22.19 6.79
CA PHE A 77 2.01 20.81 6.53
C PHE A 77 3.20 19.88 6.77
N CYS A 78 3.01 18.87 7.62
CA CYS A 78 3.99 17.83 7.90
C CYS A 78 3.36 16.47 7.57
N GLY A 79 4.10 15.59 6.90
CA GLY A 79 3.59 14.26 6.58
C GLY A 79 4.49 13.48 5.65
N THR A 80 4.15 12.23 5.45
CA THR A 80 4.74 11.36 4.44
C THR A 80 3.99 11.48 3.11
N PRO A 81 4.54 10.99 1.99
CA PRO A 81 3.76 10.89 0.76
C PRO A 81 2.46 10.10 0.98
N PRO A 82 1.34 10.48 0.34
CA PRO A 82 0.10 9.74 0.47
C PRO A 82 0.23 8.34 -0.13
N THR A 83 -0.32 7.35 0.56
CA THR A 83 -0.55 6.03 0.01
C THR A 83 -1.86 6.03 -0.81
N PRO A 84 -2.15 4.98 -1.58
CA PRO A 84 -3.42 4.89 -2.31
C PRO A 84 -4.67 4.88 -1.43
N VAL A 85 -4.50 4.54 -0.16
CA VAL A 85 -5.59 4.50 0.83
C VAL A 85 -5.66 5.77 1.67
N SER A 86 -4.73 6.70 1.52
CA SER A 86 -4.77 8.00 2.17
C SER A 86 -5.99 8.79 1.70
N SER A 87 -6.72 9.34 2.65
CA SER A 87 -7.98 10.06 2.39
C SER A 87 -7.78 11.52 1.98
N GLY A 88 -6.57 12.07 2.22
CA GLY A 88 -6.27 13.48 2.00
C GLY A 88 -5.89 13.81 0.57
N THR A 89 -6.38 14.95 0.10
CA THR A 89 -6.09 15.47 -1.24
C THR A 89 -5.31 16.78 -1.20
N VAL A 90 -5.40 17.53 -0.10
CA VAL A 90 -4.84 18.89 0.05
C VAL A 90 -3.32 18.88 -0.05
N PHE A 91 -2.66 17.96 0.66
CA PHE A 91 -1.19 17.89 0.72
C PHE A 91 -0.56 17.63 -0.64
N ALA A 92 -1.09 16.68 -1.40
CA ALA A 92 -0.60 16.37 -2.75
C ALA A 92 -0.87 17.51 -3.74
N LYS A 93 -2.04 18.17 -3.66
CA LYS A 93 -2.36 19.35 -4.46
C LYS A 93 -1.41 20.50 -4.16
N PHE A 94 -1.14 20.76 -2.87
CA PHE A 94 -0.23 21.82 -2.43
C PHE A 94 1.20 21.56 -2.90
N ARG A 95 1.72 20.33 -2.73
CA ARG A 95 3.04 19.93 -3.26
C ARG A 95 3.14 20.22 -4.75
N LYS A 96 2.18 19.73 -5.53
CA LYS A 96 2.16 19.90 -6.98
C LYS A 96 2.19 21.39 -7.35
N ALA A 97 1.28 22.19 -6.78
CA ALA A 97 1.19 23.62 -7.07
C ALA A 97 2.47 24.37 -6.70
N THR A 98 3.11 24.03 -5.58
CA THR A 98 4.34 24.68 -5.13
C THR A 98 5.53 24.33 -6.03
N LEU A 99 5.70 23.06 -6.39
CA LEU A 99 6.79 22.62 -7.28
C LEU A 99 6.62 23.13 -8.72
N GLU A 100 5.39 23.38 -9.16
CA GLU A 100 5.08 23.99 -10.46
C GLU A 100 5.14 25.53 -10.43
N GLY A 101 5.49 26.14 -9.28
CA GLY A 101 5.59 27.59 -9.14
C GLY A 101 4.25 28.35 -9.19
N GLN A 102 3.15 27.65 -8.91
CA GLN A 102 1.78 28.20 -8.94
C GLN A 102 1.36 28.85 -7.62
N THR A 103 2.18 28.73 -6.58
CA THR A 103 1.91 29.29 -5.25
C THR A 103 2.74 30.53 -4.98
N VAL A 104 2.22 31.44 -4.14
CA VAL A 104 2.91 32.64 -3.70
C VAL A 104 3.16 32.53 -2.19
N ASN A 105 4.32 32.98 -1.73
CA ASN A 105 4.73 32.97 -0.31
C ASN A 105 4.68 31.54 0.30
N SER A 106 5.03 30.54 -0.50
CA SER A 106 5.03 29.14 -0.09
C SER A 106 6.39 28.52 -0.37
N GLY A 107 6.75 27.50 0.43
CA GLY A 107 7.95 26.72 0.26
C GLY A 107 7.64 25.23 0.40
N TRP A 108 8.50 24.41 -0.17
CA TRP A 108 8.44 22.96 -0.05
C TRP A 108 9.81 22.41 0.32
N ALA A 109 9.89 21.62 1.36
CA ALA A 109 11.08 20.87 1.75
C ALA A 109 10.74 19.38 1.73
N GLU A 110 11.53 18.59 1.02
CA GLU A 110 11.26 17.18 0.80
C GLU A 110 12.55 16.37 0.92
N TRP A 111 12.50 15.31 1.70
CA TRP A 111 13.51 14.27 1.82
C TRP A 111 12.92 13.00 1.26
N SER A 112 13.21 12.72 0.00
CA SER A 112 12.55 11.64 -0.75
C SER A 112 13.49 11.02 -1.77
N VAL A 113 13.28 9.73 -2.06
CA VAL A 113 13.89 9.09 -3.22
C VAL A 113 13.11 9.45 -4.49
N PRO A 114 13.78 9.63 -5.66
CA PRO A 114 13.11 9.97 -6.91
C PRO A 114 12.34 8.80 -7.52
N GLU A 115 12.75 7.58 -7.22
CA GLU A 115 12.20 6.32 -7.71
C GLU A 115 12.27 5.23 -6.62
N GLN A 116 11.65 4.10 -6.88
CA GLN A 116 11.69 2.97 -5.94
C GLN A 116 13.14 2.49 -5.74
N THR A 117 13.56 2.47 -4.50
CA THR A 117 14.93 2.17 -4.07
C THR A 117 14.96 0.89 -3.24
N ASP A 118 16.08 0.19 -3.22
CA ASP A 118 16.27 -0.98 -2.36
C ASP A 118 16.05 -0.57 -0.89
N ILE A 119 15.17 -1.30 -0.22
CA ILE A 119 14.83 -1.07 1.20
C ILE A 119 16.00 -1.26 2.15
N ARG A 120 17.11 -1.84 1.69
CA ARG A 120 18.35 -2.05 2.45
C ARG A 120 19.46 -1.06 2.09
N ASP A 121 19.18 -0.10 1.22
CA ASP A 121 20.13 0.95 0.87
C ASP A 121 20.28 1.94 2.04
N ILE A 122 21.36 1.79 2.79
CA ILE A 122 21.66 2.60 3.97
C ILE A 122 21.92 4.07 3.59
N ASP A 123 22.53 4.32 2.45
CA ASP A 123 22.78 5.68 1.98
C ASP A 123 21.44 6.40 1.71
N ALA A 124 20.50 5.73 1.06
CA ALA A 124 19.14 6.25 0.88
C ALA A 124 18.42 6.51 2.22
N TRP A 125 18.65 5.69 3.25
CA TRP A 125 18.08 5.94 4.57
C TRP A 125 18.59 7.26 5.17
N TYR A 126 19.89 7.54 5.07
CA TYR A 126 20.46 8.80 5.56
C TYR A 126 20.04 10.02 4.75
N GLU A 127 19.94 9.89 3.43
CA GLU A 127 19.48 10.96 2.55
C GLU A 127 18.03 11.38 2.82
N THR A 128 17.18 10.40 3.10
CA THR A 128 15.74 10.64 3.28
C THR A 128 15.32 10.85 4.74
N ASN A 129 16.19 10.58 5.70
CA ASN A 129 15.90 10.73 7.13
C ASN A 129 16.97 11.57 7.85
N PRO A 130 16.87 12.90 7.84
CA PRO A 130 17.85 13.78 8.46
C PRO A 130 18.09 13.56 9.96
N SER A 131 17.15 12.91 10.64
CA SER A 131 17.24 12.57 12.06
C SER A 131 17.90 11.23 12.36
N LEU A 132 18.21 10.41 11.32
CA LEU A 132 18.88 9.14 11.47
C LEU A 132 20.29 9.33 12.05
N GLY A 133 20.67 8.50 13.00
CA GLY A 133 21.93 8.64 13.73
C GLY A 133 21.92 9.65 14.87
N THR A 134 20.87 10.50 14.99
CA THR A 134 20.75 11.49 16.07
C THR A 134 19.53 11.26 16.97
N VAL A 135 18.36 11.01 16.40
CA VAL A 135 17.10 10.77 17.13
C VAL A 135 16.76 9.29 17.17
N PHE A 136 17.01 8.56 16.10
CA PHE A 136 16.82 7.12 15.97
C PHE A 136 17.99 6.47 15.23
N THR A 137 18.03 5.15 15.20
CA THR A 137 19.20 4.38 14.74
C THR A 137 18.87 3.55 13.50
N GLU A 138 19.90 3.10 12.77
CA GLU A 138 19.76 2.13 11.66
C GLU A 138 19.04 0.85 12.10
N ARG A 139 19.25 0.41 13.35
CA ARG A 139 18.53 -0.73 13.90
C ARG A 139 17.02 -0.49 13.90
N SER A 140 16.58 0.71 14.31
CA SER A 140 15.17 1.05 14.31
C SER A 140 14.58 0.97 12.89
N VAL A 141 15.35 1.42 11.88
CA VAL A 141 14.94 1.35 10.47
C VAL A 141 14.92 -0.09 9.98
N THR A 142 15.90 -0.89 10.37
CA THR A 142 15.94 -2.33 10.03
C THR A 142 14.75 -3.08 10.60
N ASP A 143 14.36 -2.78 11.83
CA ASP A 143 13.22 -3.42 12.51
C ASP A 143 11.87 -3.05 11.88
N GLU A 144 11.80 -1.97 11.08
CA GLU A 144 10.62 -1.54 10.32
C GLU A 144 10.49 -2.20 8.94
N ILE A 145 11.53 -2.89 8.46
CA ILE A 145 11.51 -3.57 7.17
C ILE A 145 10.48 -4.71 7.22
N GLY A 146 9.35 -4.49 6.52
CA GLY A 146 8.28 -5.46 6.37
C GLY A 146 8.34 -6.22 5.04
N SER A 147 7.26 -6.91 4.70
CA SER A 147 7.10 -7.63 3.44
C SER A 147 6.77 -6.72 2.25
N ASP A 148 6.23 -5.52 2.50
CA ASP A 148 5.87 -4.58 1.43
C ASP A 148 6.96 -3.52 1.25
N SER A 149 7.79 -3.72 0.21
CA SER A 149 8.88 -2.81 -0.13
C SER A 149 8.41 -1.43 -0.60
N ILE A 150 7.21 -1.35 -1.18
CA ILE A 150 6.64 -0.08 -1.63
C ILE A 150 6.16 0.72 -0.44
N ASP A 151 5.53 0.09 0.54
CA ASP A 151 5.13 0.78 1.76
C ASP A 151 6.35 1.38 2.48
N PHE A 152 7.43 0.61 2.61
CA PHE A 152 8.69 1.11 3.17
C PHE A 152 9.23 2.31 2.36
N ASN A 153 9.22 2.24 1.03
CA ASN A 153 9.65 3.34 0.17
C ASN A 153 8.79 4.60 0.38
N ILE A 154 7.47 4.47 0.54
CA ILE A 154 6.57 5.59 0.81
C ILE A 154 6.83 6.16 2.21
N GLN A 155 6.77 5.31 3.23
CA GLN A 155 6.74 5.74 4.63
C GLN A 155 8.12 6.14 5.15
N ARG A 156 9.18 5.43 4.73
CA ARG A 156 10.55 5.66 5.24
C ARG A 156 11.42 6.44 4.27
N LEU A 157 11.31 6.17 2.97
CA LEU A 157 12.13 6.82 1.95
C LEU A 157 11.43 7.99 1.24
N GLY A 158 10.20 8.31 1.63
CA GLY A 158 9.47 9.47 1.13
C GLY A 158 9.08 9.39 -0.34
N LEU A 159 8.95 8.19 -0.92
CA LEU A 159 8.64 7.99 -2.34
C LEU A 159 7.24 8.51 -2.71
N TRP A 160 7.16 9.46 -3.63
CA TRP A 160 5.90 9.95 -4.19
C TRP A 160 5.46 9.12 -5.40
N ILE A 161 4.47 8.27 -5.21
CA ILE A 161 3.93 7.42 -6.27
C ILE A 161 2.87 8.18 -7.07
N ARG A 162 2.95 8.12 -8.40
CA ARG A 162 1.94 8.66 -9.30
C ARG A 162 0.99 7.55 -9.74
N TYR A 163 -0.27 7.65 -9.33
CA TYR A 163 -1.32 6.73 -9.77
C TYR A 163 -1.96 7.21 -11.06
N ASN A 164 -2.12 6.32 -12.02
CA ASN A 164 -2.64 6.67 -13.33
C ASN A 164 -4.18 6.44 -13.39
N GLN A 165 -4.93 7.50 -13.66
CA GLN A 165 -6.39 7.42 -13.80
C GLN A 165 -6.88 6.67 -15.06
N LYS A 166 -5.97 6.34 -15.97
CA LYS A 166 -6.28 5.58 -17.21
C LYS A 166 -5.97 4.09 -17.08
N SER A 167 -5.64 3.61 -15.89
CA SER A 167 -5.40 2.19 -15.67
C SER A 167 -6.62 1.35 -16.03
N ALA A 168 -6.38 0.10 -16.45
CA ALA A 168 -7.45 -0.88 -16.69
C ALA A 168 -8.28 -1.19 -15.44
N ILE A 169 -7.69 -1.00 -14.26
CA ILE A 169 -8.35 -1.06 -12.96
C ILE A 169 -7.99 0.26 -12.25
N SER A 170 -8.98 1.06 -11.91
CA SER A 170 -8.71 2.33 -11.23
C SER A 170 -8.37 2.11 -9.75
N ALA A 171 -7.56 3.01 -9.17
CA ALA A 171 -7.26 2.97 -7.75
C ALA A 171 -8.54 3.05 -6.88
N THR A 172 -9.54 3.82 -7.33
CA THR A 172 -10.82 3.96 -6.64
C THR A 172 -11.58 2.62 -6.61
N GLU A 173 -11.75 1.95 -7.77
CA GLU A 173 -12.41 0.66 -7.85
C GLU A 173 -11.71 -0.40 -6.98
N TRP A 174 -10.37 -0.40 -6.99
CA TRP A 174 -9.59 -1.31 -6.15
C TRP A 174 -9.78 -1.01 -4.67
N ASN A 175 -9.69 0.27 -4.26
CA ASN A 175 -9.84 0.67 -2.86
C ASN A 175 -11.23 0.40 -2.28
N GLU A 176 -12.29 0.41 -3.10
CA GLU A 176 -13.63 0.02 -2.66
C GLU A 176 -13.73 -1.47 -2.25
N LEU A 177 -12.75 -2.29 -2.61
CA LEU A 177 -12.67 -3.70 -2.24
C LEU A 177 -11.79 -3.95 -1.01
N LYS A 178 -11.20 -2.90 -0.44
CA LYS A 178 -10.37 -3.00 0.76
C LYS A 178 -11.23 -3.34 1.97
N ALA A 179 -10.77 -4.29 2.78
CA ALA A 179 -11.35 -4.55 4.08
C ALA A 179 -10.88 -3.51 5.11
N ASP A 180 -11.78 -3.05 5.97
CA ASP A 180 -11.45 -2.16 7.09
C ASP A 180 -10.65 -2.93 8.17
N ASP A 181 -11.05 -4.17 8.42
CA ASP A 181 -10.36 -5.10 9.32
C ASP A 181 -9.96 -6.38 8.57
N PRO A 182 -8.89 -7.09 9.00
CA PRO A 182 -8.51 -8.36 8.41
C PRO A 182 -9.68 -9.35 8.44
N PRO A 183 -10.14 -9.88 7.29
CA PRO A 183 -11.28 -10.75 7.24
C PRO A 183 -10.95 -12.13 7.85
N GLU A 184 -11.94 -12.75 8.47
CA GLU A 184 -11.80 -14.12 8.94
C GLU A 184 -11.78 -15.09 7.76
N LEU A 185 -10.66 -15.82 7.61
CA LEU A 185 -10.42 -16.76 6.52
C LEU A 185 -10.91 -18.15 6.93
N THR A 186 -11.77 -18.73 6.11
CA THR A 186 -12.39 -20.04 6.37
C THR A 186 -12.08 -21.09 5.30
N GLY A 187 -11.43 -20.66 4.23
CA GLY A 187 -11.10 -21.51 3.09
C GLY A 187 -9.69 -22.11 3.17
N ASP A 188 -9.43 -22.98 2.21
CA ASP A 188 -8.07 -23.46 1.92
C ASP A 188 -7.22 -22.32 1.36
N LEU A 189 -5.90 -22.40 1.52
CA LEU A 189 -4.94 -21.50 0.91
C LEU A 189 -4.66 -21.89 -0.55
N PHE A 190 -4.69 -20.90 -1.44
CA PHE A 190 -4.31 -21.03 -2.85
C PHE A 190 -3.18 -20.06 -3.14
N VAL A 191 -2.22 -20.50 -3.95
CA VAL A 191 -1.01 -19.72 -4.23
C VAL A 191 -0.85 -19.55 -5.74
N GLY A 192 -0.50 -18.35 -6.15
CA GLY A 192 -0.06 -18.03 -7.51
C GLY A 192 1.38 -17.56 -7.50
N ILE A 193 2.21 -18.11 -8.35
CA ILE A 193 3.62 -17.75 -8.53
C ILE A 193 3.80 -17.29 -9.95
N LYS A 194 4.38 -16.10 -10.12
CA LYS A 194 4.65 -15.52 -11.44
C LYS A 194 6.11 -15.18 -11.59
N TYR A 195 6.77 -15.82 -12.55
CA TYR A 195 8.09 -15.43 -13.06
C TYR A 195 7.91 -14.40 -14.17
N SER A 196 8.47 -13.21 -14.00
CA SER A 196 8.44 -12.15 -15.00
C SER A 196 9.56 -12.28 -16.02
N LYS A 197 9.44 -11.52 -17.12
CA LYS A 197 10.49 -11.44 -18.15
C LYS A 197 11.71 -10.65 -17.66
N ASP A 198 11.52 -9.75 -16.74
CA ASP A 198 12.53 -8.82 -16.23
C ASP A 198 13.34 -9.43 -15.08
N GLY A 199 13.14 -10.72 -14.82
CA GLY A 199 13.96 -11.49 -13.89
C GLY A 199 13.45 -11.46 -12.44
N ASN A 200 12.20 -11.05 -12.21
CA ASN A 200 11.57 -11.12 -10.88
C ASN A 200 10.62 -12.31 -10.76
N VAL A 201 10.41 -12.77 -9.53
CA VAL A 201 9.39 -13.74 -9.16
C VAL A 201 8.51 -13.18 -8.06
N ALA A 202 7.19 -13.18 -8.30
CA ALA A 202 6.17 -12.75 -7.35
C ALA A 202 5.33 -13.93 -6.87
N MET A 203 4.89 -13.87 -5.61
CA MET A 203 3.97 -14.82 -5.02
C MET A 203 2.77 -14.10 -4.39
N GLY A 204 1.58 -14.46 -4.87
CA GLY A 204 0.31 -14.03 -4.32
C GLY A 204 -0.47 -15.19 -3.74
N VAL A 205 -1.36 -14.89 -2.82
CA VAL A 205 -2.20 -15.88 -2.14
C VAL A 205 -3.67 -15.49 -2.21
N ALA A 206 -4.54 -16.51 -2.12
CA ALA A 206 -5.98 -16.35 -2.06
C ALA A 206 -6.59 -17.33 -1.07
N SER A 207 -7.60 -16.89 -0.34
CA SER A 207 -8.42 -17.74 0.53
C SER A 207 -9.86 -17.22 0.60
N LYS A 208 -10.84 -18.10 0.86
CA LYS A 208 -12.23 -17.67 1.03
C LYS A 208 -12.45 -17.09 2.41
N THR A 209 -13.22 -16.02 2.46
CA THR A 209 -13.70 -15.38 3.68
C THR A 209 -15.03 -16.02 4.15
N ASN A 210 -15.46 -15.70 5.36
CA ASN A 210 -16.72 -16.19 5.95
C ASN A 210 -17.96 -15.81 5.13
N ASP A 211 -17.95 -14.60 4.52
CA ASP A 211 -19.03 -14.08 3.68
C ASP A 211 -18.97 -14.59 2.23
N GLY A 212 -18.01 -15.48 1.93
CA GLY A 212 -17.87 -16.17 0.65
C GLY A 212 -17.10 -15.40 -0.42
N LYS A 213 -16.56 -14.22 -0.11
CA LYS A 213 -15.62 -13.50 -0.98
C LYS A 213 -14.26 -14.19 -1.00
N ILE A 214 -13.35 -13.69 -1.82
CA ILE A 214 -11.98 -14.18 -1.93
C ILE A 214 -11.03 -13.08 -1.48
N PHE A 215 -10.34 -13.33 -0.38
CA PHE A 215 -9.27 -12.47 0.12
C PHE A 215 -8.00 -12.72 -0.70
N LEU A 216 -7.33 -11.62 -1.08
CA LEU A 216 -6.11 -11.60 -1.87
C LEU A 216 -5.02 -10.84 -1.15
N GLU A 217 -3.82 -11.38 -1.19
CA GLU A 217 -2.63 -10.74 -0.63
C GLU A 217 -1.39 -11.11 -1.46
N CYS A 218 -0.45 -10.17 -1.59
CA CYS A 218 0.88 -10.47 -2.10
C CYS A 218 1.81 -10.79 -0.95
N ILE A 219 2.54 -11.88 -1.05
CA ILE A 219 3.51 -12.28 -0.03
C ILE A 219 4.83 -11.57 -0.27
N ASP A 220 5.37 -11.63 -1.49
CA ASP A 220 6.62 -10.95 -1.83
C ASP A 220 6.84 -10.93 -3.36
N CYS A 221 7.79 -10.07 -3.80
CA CYS A 221 8.33 -10.02 -5.15
C CYS A 221 9.83 -9.79 -5.08
N ARG A 222 10.63 -10.71 -5.62
CA ARG A 222 12.10 -10.67 -5.55
C ARG A 222 12.73 -10.96 -6.88
N GLU A 223 13.97 -10.51 -7.08
CA GLU A 223 14.78 -10.93 -8.20
C GLU A 223 15.05 -12.44 -8.14
N VAL A 224 14.85 -13.15 -9.24
CA VAL A 224 15.10 -14.59 -9.37
C VAL A 224 16.55 -14.95 -9.01
N ARG A 225 17.52 -14.08 -9.37
CA ARG A 225 18.93 -14.30 -9.03
C ARG A 225 19.25 -14.24 -7.54
N ALA A 226 18.38 -13.66 -6.72
CA ALA A 226 18.50 -13.70 -5.25
C ALA A 226 18.05 -15.04 -4.66
N GLY A 227 17.53 -15.94 -5.51
CA GLY A 227 17.01 -17.25 -5.14
C GLY A 227 15.51 -17.21 -4.81
N ASP A 228 14.89 -18.35 -4.98
CA ASP A 228 13.44 -18.55 -4.75
C ASP A 228 13.14 -19.54 -3.60
N THR A 229 14.13 -19.87 -2.82
CA THR A 229 14.00 -20.73 -1.63
C THR A 229 13.00 -20.24 -0.59
N TRP A 230 12.76 -18.90 -0.55
CA TRP A 230 11.71 -18.29 0.27
C TRP A 230 10.31 -18.77 -0.10
N ILE A 231 10.04 -19.05 -1.38
CA ILE A 231 8.78 -19.62 -1.87
C ILE A 231 8.59 -21.02 -1.30
N LEU A 232 9.63 -21.85 -1.39
CA LEU A 232 9.60 -23.23 -0.86
C LEU A 232 9.43 -23.24 0.66
N ALA A 233 10.09 -22.31 1.37
CA ALA A 233 9.94 -22.15 2.80
C ALA A 233 8.50 -21.80 3.18
N TYR A 234 7.89 -20.84 2.48
CA TYR A 234 6.49 -20.47 2.67
C TYR A 234 5.54 -21.64 2.42
N LEU A 235 5.68 -22.35 1.29
CA LEU A 235 4.83 -23.49 0.93
C LEU A 235 4.98 -24.69 1.86
N LYS A 236 6.10 -24.81 2.54
CA LYS A 236 6.35 -25.83 3.54
C LYS A 236 5.68 -25.52 4.88
N GLU A 237 5.67 -24.26 5.25
CA GLU A 237 5.00 -23.75 6.46
C GLU A 237 3.48 -23.73 6.28
N TRP A 238 3.03 -23.14 5.19
CA TRP A 238 1.61 -22.95 4.87
C TRP A 238 1.16 -23.93 3.77
N LYS A 239 0.44 -24.97 4.15
CA LYS A 239 -0.02 -26.00 3.23
C LYS A 239 -1.07 -25.44 2.26
N ALA A 240 -0.61 -25.04 1.07
CA ALA A 240 -1.52 -24.63 0.01
C ALA A 240 -2.32 -25.85 -0.53
N ARG A 241 -3.56 -25.62 -0.91
CA ARG A 241 -4.38 -26.65 -1.59
C ARG A 241 -3.99 -26.81 -3.05
N LYS A 242 -3.66 -25.71 -3.72
CA LYS A 242 -3.22 -25.68 -5.12
C LYS A 242 -2.24 -24.53 -5.30
N VAL A 243 -1.19 -24.76 -6.08
CA VAL A 243 -0.18 -23.77 -6.44
C VAL A 243 -0.15 -23.65 -7.96
N ILE A 244 -0.41 -22.46 -8.49
CA ILE A 244 -0.32 -22.18 -9.93
C ILE A 244 1.00 -21.47 -10.18
N ILE A 245 1.78 -21.95 -11.14
CA ILE A 245 3.09 -21.40 -11.46
C ILE A 245 3.12 -21.03 -12.94
N ASP A 246 3.32 -19.74 -13.24
CA ASP A 246 3.42 -19.24 -14.60
C ASP A 246 4.71 -18.45 -14.82
N GLY A 247 5.18 -18.45 -16.06
CA GLY A 247 6.37 -17.73 -16.52
C GLY A 247 7.48 -18.66 -16.97
N ALA A 248 7.72 -18.65 -18.29
CA ALA A 248 8.62 -19.58 -18.97
C ALA A 248 10.08 -19.56 -18.45
N SER A 249 10.48 -18.48 -17.77
CA SER A 249 11.83 -18.32 -17.22
C SER A 249 12.13 -19.17 -15.98
N GLY A 250 11.09 -19.61 -15.23
CA GLY A 250 11.31 -20.31 -13.96
C GLY A 250 10.29 -21.38 -13.58
N GLN A 251 9.10 -21.39 -14.21
CA GLN A 251 7.99 -22.25 -13.79
C GLN A 251 8.34 -23.74 -13.70
N GLN A 252 9.11 -24.26 -14.65
CA GLN A 252 9.47 -25.69 -14.71
C GLN A 252 10.51 -26.04 -13.64
N LEU A 253 11.45 -25.15 -13.37
CA LEU A 253 12.44 -25.35 -12.31
C LEU A 253 11.74 -25.37 -10.94
N MET A 254 10.92 -24.38 -10.67
CA MET A 254 10.15 -24.32 -9.42
C MET A 254 9.25 -25.55 -9.24
N GLU A 255 8.57 -26.01 -10.29
CA GLU A 255 7.76 -27.21 -10.22
C GLU A 255 8.59 -28.46 -9.85
N ASN A 256 9.78 -28.60 -10.42
CA ASN A 256 10.68 -29.71 -10.10
C ASN A 256 11.18 -29.62 -8.66
N GLU A 257 11.62 -28.45 -8.22
CA GLU A 257 12.04 -28.23 -6.82
C GLU A 257 10.90 -28.53 -5.83
N MET A 258 9.67 -28.06 -6.12
CA MET A 258 8.50 -28.41 -5.31
C MET A 258 8.29 -29.92 -5.20
N LYS A 259 8.45 -30.67 -6.30
CA LYS A 259 8.34 -32.13 -6.29
C LYS A 259 9.43 -32.78 -5.42
N ASP A 260 10.66 -32.29 -5.50
CA ASP A 260 11.78 -32.75 -4.68
C ASP A 260 11.55 -32.48 -3.18
N TYR A 261 10.89 -31.37 -2.85
CA TYR A 261 10.44 -31.04 -1.50
C TYR A 261 9.14 -31.75 -1.07
N GLY A 262 8.58 -32.63 -1.92
CA GLY A 262 7.37 -33.39 -1.62
C GLY A 262 6.05 -32.63 -1.81
N ILE A 263 6.09 -31.46 -2.41
CA ILE A 263 4.94 -30.60 -2.71
C ILE A 263 4.39 -31.00 -4.10
N LYS A 264 3.25 -31.68 -4.17
CA LYS A 264 2.71 -32.31 -5.39
C LYS A 264 1.47 -31.63 -5.97
N ASN A 265 1.08 -30.47 -5.47
CA ASN A 265 -0.14 -29.75 -5.81
C ASN A 265 0.10 -28.53 -6.72
N SER A 266 1.22 -28.54 -7.44
CA SER A 266 1.54 -27.56 -8.48
C SER A 266 0.75 -27.78 -9.76
N HIS A 267 0.50 -26.70 -10.50
CA HIS A 267 -0.10 -26.69 -11.82
C HIS A 267 0.53 -25.60 -12.68
N LEU A 268 0.99 -25.97 -13.87
CA LEU A 268 1.49 -25.05 -14.87
C LEU A 268 0.35 -24.72 -15.85
N PRO A 269 -0.17 -23.49 -15.86
CA PRO A 269 -1.34 -23.16 -16.63
C PRO A 269 -1.04 -23.06 -18.14
N THR A 270 -1.98 -23.51 -18.94
CA THR A 270 -1.98 -23.27 -20.39
C THR A 270 -2.36 -21.81 -20.70
N VAL A 271 -2.08 -21.35 -21.92
CA VAL A 271 -2.49 -20.00 -22.38
C VAL A 271 -4.00 -19.80 -22.25
N LYS A 272 -4.81 -20.83 -22.52
CA LYS A 272 -6.28 -20.76 -22.36
C LYS A 272 -6.67 -20.55 -20.89
N GLU A 273 -6.00 -21.21 -19.98
CA GLU A 273 -6.22 -21.07 -18.54
C GLU A 273 -5.78 -19.69 -18.02
N ILE A 274 -4.68 -19.15 -18.54
CA ILE A 274 -4.27 -17.77 -18.23
C ILE A 274 -5.33 -16.74 -18.68
N ILE A 275 -5.89 -16.92 -19.88
CA ILE A 275 -6.98 -16.06 -20.36
C ILE A 275 -8.21 -16.20 -19.45
N ALA A 276 -8.58 -17.44 -19.09
CA ALA A 276 -9.71 -17.70 -18.17
C ALA A 276 -9.46 -17.09 -16.79
N ALA A 277 -8.22 -17.16 -16.27
CA ALA A 277 -7.84 -16.56 -14.98
C ALA A 277 -8.04 -15.04 -14.97
N ASN A 278 -7.57 -14.35 -16.02
CA ASN A 278 -7.75 -12.90 -16.15
C ASN A 278 -9.22 -12.51 -16.27
N ALA A 279 -10.01 -13.24 -17.07
CA ALA A 279 -11.44 -12.98 -17.21
C ALA A 279 -12.21 -13.23 -15.91
N SER A 280 -11.88 -14.32 -15.19
CA SER A 280 -12.47 -14.64 -13.89
C SER A 280 -12.15 -13.58 -12.84
N PHE A 281 -10.92 -13.10 -12.80
CA PHE A 281 -10.50 -12.04 -11.89
C PHE A 281 -11.24 -10.73 -12.18
N GLU A 282 -11.33 -10.31 -13.44
CA GLU A 282 -12.09 -9.11 -13.83
C GLU A 282 -13.58 -9.23 -13.46
N GLN A 283 -14.18 -10.39 -13.66
CA GLN A 283 -15.54 -10.65 -13.22
C GLN A 283 -15.67 -10.53 -11.70
N GLY A 284 -14.68 -11.04 -10.94
CA GLY A 284 -14.62 -10.94 -9.48
C GLY A 284 -14.55 -9.49 -8.99
N LEU A 285 -13.81 -8.63 -9.70
CA LEU A 285 -13.75 -7.19 -9.43
C LEU A 285 -15.15 -6.55 -9.58
N TYR A 286 -15.79 -6.75 -10.73
CA TYR A 286 -17.12 -6.16 -11.02
C TYR A 286 -18.22 -6.68 -10.09
N GLN A 287 -18.14 -7.93 -9.68
CA GLN A 287 -19.08 -8.54 -8.73
C GLN A 287 -18.78 -8.21 -7.26
N ARG A 288 -17.70 -7.46 -6.99
CA ARG A 288 -17.22 -7.16 -5.63
C ARG A 288 -17.00 -8.42 -4.79
N ASN A 289 -16.53 -9.48 -5.45
CA ASN A 289 -16.24 -10.77 -4.83
C ASN A 289 -14.79 -10.91 -4.35
N ILE A 290 -14.02 -9.83 -4.44
CA ILE A 290 -12.62 -9.72 -4.02
C ILE A 290 -12.56 -8.84 -2.78
N VAL A 291 -11.63 -9.18 -1.87
CA VAL A 291 -11.28 -8.40 -0.68
C VAL A 291 -9.76 -8.41 -0.53
N HIS A 292 -9.16 -7.31 -0.10
CA HIS A 292 -7.72 -7.20 0.14
C HIS A 292 -7.40 -6.27 1.32
N SER A 293 -6.17 -6.32 1.84
CA SER A 293 -5.70 -5.50 2.97
C SER A 293 -5.28 -4.07 2.57
N GLY A 294 -5.23 -3.76 1.27
CA GLY A 294 -4.80 -2.44 0.78
C GLY A 294 -3.27 -2.29 0.71
N GLN A 295 -2.53 -3.38 0.46
CA GLN A 295 -1.07 -3.34 0.31
C GLN A 295 -0.65 -2.30 -0.76
N PRO A 296 0.21 -1.31 -0.43
CA PRO A 296 0.61 -0.25 -1.35
C PRO A 296 1.26 -0.74 -2.64
N SER A 297 2.12 -1.77 -2.57
CA SER A 297 2.75 -2.38 -3.75
C SER A 297 1.71 -2.94 -4.73
N LEU A 298 0.68 -3.61 -4.22
CA LEU A 298 -0.38 -4.18 -5.03
C LEU A 298 -1.27 -3.09 -5.63
N VAL A 299 -1.60 -2.06 -4.86
CA VAL A 299 -2.38 -0.90 -5.36
C VAL A 299 -1.60 -0.17 -6.43
N GLN A 300 -0.28 0.01 -6.28
CA GLN A 300 0.57 0.62 -7.29
C GLN A 300 0.48 -0.13 -8.62
N VAL A 301 0.62 -1.45 -8.61
CA VAL A 301 0.60 -2.27 -9.83
C VAL A 301 -0.78 -2.26 -10.47
N VAL A 302 -1.84 -2.44 -9.68
CA VAL A 302 -3.24 -2.44 -10.14
C VAL A 302 -3.62 -1.11 -10.77
N SER A 303 -3.25 0.02 -10.17
CA SER A 303 -3.60 1.35 -10.66
C SER A 303 -2.70 1.88 -11.79
N ASN A 304 -1.74 1.09 -12.25
CA ASN A 304 -0.82 1.43 -13.34
C ASN A 304 -0.69 0.29 -14.37
N CYS A 305 -1.75 -0.47 -14.58
CA CYS A 305 -1.80 -1.54 -15.57
C CYS A 305 -2.76 -1.22 -16.72
N GLU A 306 -2.49 -1.80 -17.89
CA GLU A 306 -3.39 -1.77 -19.03
C GLU A 306 -3.62 -3.17 -19.59
N LYS A 307 -4.73 -3.36 -20.29
CA LYS A 307 -5.01 -4.64 -20.93
C LYS A 307 -4.10 -4.86 -22.13
N ARG A 308 -3.58 -6.08 -22.28
CA ARG A 308 -2.89 -6.57 -23.47
C ARG A 308 -3.59 -7.78 -24.03
N SER A 309 -3.61 -7.92 -25.35
CA SER A 309 -4.16 -9.11 -26.00
C SER A 309 -3.29 -10.35 -25.73
N ILE A 310 -3.94 -11.49 -25.49
CA ILE A 310 -3.32 -12.81 -25.39
C ILE A 310 -4.00 -13.74 -26.40
N GLY A 311 -3.21 -14.35 -27.29
CA GLY A 311 -3.72 -15.20 -28.35
C GLY A 311 -4.45 -14.40 -29.45
N THR A 312 -5.13 -15.14 -30.34
CA THR A 312 -5.80 -14.55 -31.53
C THR A 312 -7.31 -14.39 -31.36
N ASN A 313 -7.90 -14.91 -30.29
CA ASN A 313 -9.35 -15.01 -30.11
C ASN A 313 -9.92 -14.08 -29.02
N GLY A 314 -9.36 -12.87 -28.88
CA GLY A 314 -9.91 -11.87 -27.96
C GLY A 314 -9.59 -12.09 -26.48
N GLY A 315 -8.67 -13.02 -26.16
CA GLY A 315 -8.16 -13.17 -24.79
C GLY A 315 -7.33 -11.97 -24.36
N PHE A 316 -7.32 -11.66 -23.06
CA PHE A 316 -6.53 -10.56 -22.52
C PHE A 316 -5.78 -10.97 -21.23
N GLY A 317 -4.79 -10.19 -20.90
CA GLY A 317 -4.09 -10.14 -19.64
C GLY A 317 -3.72 -8.69 -19.33
N TYR A 318 -2.94 -8.47 -18.30
CA TYR A 318 -2.48 -7.14 -17.94
C TYR A 318 -1.00 -6.96 -18.29
N LYS A 319 -0.59 -5.73 -18.50
CA LYS A 319 0.81 -5.29 -18.60
C LYS A 319 0.96 -3.95 -17.91
N ALA A 320 2.17 -3.61 -17.53
CA ALA A 320 2.46 -2.29 -16.97
C ALA A 320 2.25 -1.19 -18.03
N MET A 321 1.79 -0.04 -17.59
CA MET A 321 1.66 1.15 -18.45
C MET A 321 3.01 1.82 -18.73
N LYS A 322 4.02 1.54 -17.93
CA LYS A 322 5.40 2.00 -18.08
C LYS A 322 6.34 0.81 -18.10
N GLU A 323 7.39 0.88 -18.90
CA GLU A 323 8.38 -0.21 -19.03
C GLU A 323 9.12 -0.53 -17.73
N GLU A 324 9.26 0.46 -16.84
CA GLU A 324 9.94 0.34 -15.54
C GLU A 324 9.10 -0.34 -14.45
N MET A 325 7.84 -0.65 -14.72
CA MET A 325 6.92 -1.26 -13.76
C MET A 325 6.56 -2.67 -14.18
N GLU A 326 6.54 -3.58 -13.24
CA GLU A 326 6.14 -4.96 -13.47
C GLU A 326 4.73 -5.26 -12.97
N VAL A 327 4.06 -6.16 -13.66
CA VAL A 327 2.75 -6.69 -13.25
C VAL A 327 2.84 -8.07 -12.60
N ALA A 328 4.02 -8.55 -12.26
CA ALA A 328 4.20 -9.88 -11.66
C ALA A 328 3.38 -10.07 -10.39
N LEU A 329 3.29 -9.03 -9.54
CA LEU A 329 2.44 -9.05 -8.34
C LEU A 329 0.96 -9.22 -8.70
N LEU A 330 0.45 -8.45 -9.69
CA LEU A 330 -0.93 -8.57 -10.15
C LEU A 330 -1.19 -9.96 -10.78
N ASP A 331 -0.31 -10.43 -11.66
CA ASP A 331 -0.44 -11.75 -12.26
C ASP A 331 -0.46 -12.85 -11.20
N SER A 332 0.36 -12.75 -10.14
CA SER A 332 0.41 -13.75 -9.07
C SER A 332 -0.90 -13.86 -8.30
N ILE A 333 -1.53 -12.73 -7.96
CA ILE A 333 -2.84 -12.75 -7.28
C ILE A 333 -3.97 -13.20 -8.21
N ILE A 334 -3.89 -12.90 -9.52
CA ILE A 334 -4.84 -13.40 -10.51
C ILE A 334 -4.82 -14.92 -10.57
N LEU A 335 -3.63 -15.53 -10.59
CA LEU A 335 -3.45 -16.97 -10.57
C LEU A 335 -3.99 -17.59 -9.27
N ALA A 336 -3.70 -16.98 -8.12
CA ALA A 336 -4.22 -17.42 -6.83
C ALA A 336 -5.75 -17.31 -6.76
N TYR A 337 -6.32 -16.18 -7.21
CA TYR A 337 -7.76 -15.98 -7.31
C TYR A 337 -8.44 -17.05 -8.15
N TRP A 338 -7.92 -17.29 -9.36
CA TRP A 338 -8.45 -18.30 -10.26
C TRP A 338 -8.44 -19.69 -9.62
N ALA A 339 -7.33 -20.10 -9.01
CA ALA A 339 -7.24 -21.38 -8.30
C ALA A 339 -8.29 -21.51 -7.17
N CYS A 340 -8.55 -20.43 -6.46
CA CYS A 340 -9.54 -20.37 -5.38
C CYS A 340 -10.98 -20.41 -5.92
N SER A 341 -11.28 -19.65 -6.99
CA SER A 341 -12.60 -19.52 -7.59
C SER A 341 -13.07 -20.83 -8.25
N GLU A 342 -12.18 -21.50 -8.99
CA GLU A 342 -12.45 -22.80 -9.65
C GLU A 342 -12.71 -23.93 -8.65
N THR A 343 -12.22 -23.80 -7.42
CA THR A 343 -12.33 -24.88 -6.43
C THR A 343 -13.71 -24.87 -5.77
N LYS A 344 -14.54 -25.83 -6.14
CA LYS A 344 -15.85 -26.04 -5.50
C LYS A 344 -15.67 -26.35 -4.01
N THR A 345 -16.28 -25.54 -3.16
CA THR A 345 -16.40 -25.84 -1.74
C THR A 345 -17.19 -27.14 -1.60
N LYS A 346 -16.62 -28.18 -0.98
CA LYS A 346 -17.39 -29.38 -0.63
C LYS A 346 -18.50 -28.96 0.31
N LYS A 347 -19.73 -28.85 -0.18
CA LYS A 347 -20.91 -28.71 0.70
C LYS A 347 -20.90 -29.93 1.63
N ARG A 348 -20.69 -29.73 2.93
CA ARG A 348 -20.96 -30.78 3.92
C ARG A 348 -22.43 -31.15 3.76
N LYS A 349 -22.69 -32.40 3.33
CA LYS A 349 -24.05 -32.94 3.37
C LYS A 349 -24.45 -32.94 4.84
N GLN A 350 -25.36 -32.07 5.23
CA GLN A 350 -26.05 -32.21 6.49
C GLN A 350 -26.82 -33.53 6.42
N ARG A 351 -26.40 -34.52 7.20
CA ARG A 351 -27.25 -35.69 7.49
C ARG A 351 -28.31 -35.20 8.49
N ILE A 352 -29.51 -34.97 8.01
CA ILE A 352 -30.69 -34.89 8.87
C ILE A 352 -30.97 -36.31 9.26
N SER A 353 -30.68 -36.67 10.52
CA SER A 353 -31.21 -37.88 11.11
C SER A 353 -32.61 -37.56 11.60
N CYS A 354 -33.61 -38.20 10.98
CA CYS A 354 -34.96 -38.31 11.54
C CYS A 354 -34.96 -39.23 12.74
#